data_f87c7574ada122c1c4ed43ddb62e5577
#
_entry.id   f87c7574ada122c1c4ed43ddb62e5577
#
_cell.length_a   1.000
_cell.length_b   1.000
_cell.length_c   1.000
_cell.angle_alpha   90.00
_cell.angle_beta   90.00
_cell.angle_gamma   90.00
#
_symmetry.space_group_name_H-M   'P 1'
#
loop_
_entity.id
_entity.type
_entity.pdbx_description
1 polymer ?
#
loop_
_entity_poly.entity_id
_entity_poly.type
_entity_poly.pdbx_seq_one_letter_code
_entity_poly.pdbx_strand_id
1 'polypeptide(L)'
;MLAGSTEGGGEKIEIDGKEYIEFYGMSSKKANEKHNGGLKSYRASEGRRVAIPYRGSMKDIVQNILGGVRSACTYAGASKLKHLSKCATFVRCTKTHSKIYESNTLEI
;
A
#
# COMPACT_ATOMS: atom_id res chain seq x y z
N MET A 1 -2.32 -0.90 1.29
CA MET A 1 -2.48 -1.95 0.26
C MET A 1 -2.93 -1.40 -1.09
N LEU A 2 -3.76 -0.37 -1.14
CA LEU A 2 -4.29 0.21 -2.38
C LEU A 2 -3.53 1.44 -2.88
N ALA A 3 -2.46 1.82 -2.20
CA ALA A 3 -1.61 2.93 -2.61
C ALA A 3 -0.96 2.65 -3.98
N GLY A 4 -0.91 3.69 -4.81
CA GLY A 4 -0.40 3.58 -6.18
C GLY A 4 -1.44 3.19 -7.23
N SER A 5 -2.70 2.96 -6.84
CA SER A 5 -3.78 2.70 -7.78
C SER A 5 -4.29 3.98 -8.45
N THR A 6 -4.87 3.83 -9.63
CA THR A 6 -5.47 4.94 -10.39
C THR A 6 -6.56 5.65 -9.58
N GLU A 7 -7.39 4.88 -8.86
CA GLU A 7 -8.53 5.39 -8.08
C GLU A 7 -8.14 5.80 -6.67
N GLY A 8 -6.92 5.49 -6.25
CA GLY A 8 -6.37 5.92 -4.97
C GLY A 8 -6.02 7.39 -4.99
N GLY A 9 -5.84 7.98 -3.80
CA GLY A 9 -5.39 9.36 -3.69
C GLY A 9 -3.97 9.55 -4.21
N GLY A 10 -3.58 10.82 -4.36
CA GLY A 10 -2.26 11.20 -4.82
C GLY A 10 -2.24 11.66 -6.28
N GLU A 11 -1.13 12.25 -6.66
CA GLU A 11 -0.91 12.77 -8.01
C GLU A 11 0.05 11.86 -8.77
N LYS A 12 -0.28 11.58 -10.03
CA LYS A 12 0.60 10.84 -10.90
C LYS A 12 1.76 11.71 -11.33
N ILE A 13 2.96 11.23 -11.09
CA ILE A 13 4.20 11.89 -11.46
C ILE A 13 5.09 10.93 -12.25
N GLU A 14 6.02 11.47 -13.00
CA GLU A 14 7.00 10.68 -13.75
C GLU A 14 8.40 11.00 -13.25
N ILE A 15 9.15 9.97 -12.89
CA ILE A 15 10.55 10.08 -12.44
C ILE A 15 11.37 9.08 -13.26
N ASP A 16 12.38 9.58 -13.97
CA ASP A 16 13.28 8.76 -14.79
C ASP A 16 12.57 7.80 -15.76
N GLY A 17 11.47 8.28 -16.38
CA GLY A 17 10.69 7.51 -17.33
C GLY A 17 9.73 6.49 -16.71
N LYS A 18 9.63 6.44 -15.39
CA LYS A 18 8.70 5.57 -14.66
C LYS A 18 7.59 6.36 -14.01
N GLU A 19 6.41 5.78 -13.99
CA GLU A 19 5.23 6.39 -13.38
C GLU A 19 5.16 6.09 -11.89
N TYR A 20 4.89 7.13 -11.10
CA TYR A 20 4.72 7.05 -9.65
C TYR A 20 3.48 7.82 -9.23
N ILE A 21 2.96 7.51 -8.08
CA ILE A 21 1.93 8.31 -7.39
C ILE A 21 2.57 8.96 -6.19
N GLU A 22 2.45 10.27 -6.09
CA GLU A 22 2.95 11.03 -4.96
C GLU A 22 1.93 11.08 -3.84
N PHE A 23 2.33 10.67 -2.65
CA PHE A 23 1.53 10.78 -1.44
C PHE A 23 2.18 11.71 -0.43
N TYR A 24 1.34 12.40 0.32
CA TYR A 24 1.77 13.32 1.37
C TYR A 24 0.76 13.33 2.52
N GLY A 25 1.25 13.55 3.74
CA GLY A 25 0.37 13.68 4.90
C GLY A 25 -0.38 15.01 4.89
N MET A 26 -1.52 15.06 5.57
CA MET A 26 -2.37 16.27 5.62
C MET A 26 -1.69 17.47 6.25
N SER A 27 -0.70 17.25 7.09
CA SER A 27 0.10 18.32 7.71
C SER A 27 1.34 18.71 6.90
N SER A 28 1.57 18.08 5.75
CA SER A 28 2.66 18.47 4.85
C SER A 28 2.36 19.82 4.20
N LYS A 29 3.40 20.54 3.80
CA LYS A 29 3.28 21.81 3.10
C LYS A 29 2.39 21.69 1.85
N LYS A 30 2.60 20.65 1.04
CA LYS A 30 1.82 20.43 -0.17
C LYS A 30 0.35 20.15 0.10
N ALA A 31 0.03 19.35 1.12
CA ALA A 31 -1.35 19.09 1.51
C ALA A 31 -2.05 20.36 1.99
N ASN A 32 -1.39 21.20 2.77
CA ASN A 32 -1.95 22.47 3.22
C ASN A 32 -2.16 23.44 2.06
N GLU A 33 -1.25 23.50 1.11
CA GLU A 33 -1.40 24.33 -0.10
C GLU A 33 -2.60 23.89 -0.93
N LYS A 34 -2.84 22.58 -1.05
CA LYS A 34 -3.92 22.03 -1.84
C LYS A 34 -5.28 22.10 -1.18
N HIS A 35 -5.37 21.84 0.12
CA HIS A 35 -6.64 21.69 0.84
C HIS A 35 -6.97 22.84 1.78
N ASN A 36 -5.97 23.53 2.30
CA ASN A 36 -6.14 24.56 3.33
C ASN A 36 -5.59 25.94 2.91
N GLY A 37 -5.22 26.11 1.64
CA GLY A 37 -4.71 27.37 1.12
C GLY A 37 -3.29 27.72 1.58
N GLY A 38 -2.53 26.75 2.07
CA GLY A 38 -1.16 26.89 2.52
C GLY A 38 -0.93 26.50 3.97
N LEU A 39 0.33 26.34 4.35
CA LEU A 39 0.70 26.00 5.71
C LEU A 39 0.54 27.22 6.61
N LYS A 40 -0.27 27.09 7.65
CA LYS A 40 -0.45 28.17 8.64
C LYS A 40 0.86 28.42 9.40
N SER A 41 1.13 29.68 9.69
CA SER A 41 2.41 30.11 10.31
C SER A 41 2.73 29.43 11.65
N TYR A 42 1.71 28.98 12.38
CA TYR A 42 1.88 28.29 13.66
C TYR A 42 1.95 26.75 13.54
N ARG A 43 1.84 26.21 12.34
CA ARG A 43 1.94 24.77 12.10
C ARG A 43 3.27 24.43 11.44
N ALA A 44 3.96 23.46 12.00
CA ALA A 44 5.10 22.84 11.34
C ALA A 44 4.63 21.94 10.21
N SER A 45 5.46 21.79 9.19
CA SER A 45 5.21 20.79 8.14
C SER A 45 5.46 19.40 8.72
N GLU A 46 4.37 18.72 9.00
CA GLU A 46 4.38 17.32 9.43
C GLU A 46 3.98 16.44 8.27
N GLY A 47 4.27 15.31 8.16
CA GLY A 47 3.91 14.44 7.06
C GLY A 47 4.99 14.34 6.01
N ARG A 48 5.07 13.17 5.51
CA ARG A 48 6.09 12.72 4.60
C ARG A 48 5.57 12.73 3.18
N ARG A 49 6.38 13.21 2.25
CA ARG A 49 6.12 13.05 0.84
C ARG A 49 6.84 11.80 0.35
N VAL A 50 6.10 10.89 -0.27
CA VAL A 50 6.65 9.66 -0.82
C VAL A 50 6.14 9.44 -2.23
N ALA A 51 6.98 8.91 -3.09
CA ALA A 51 6.60 8.47 -4.42
C ALA A 51 6.43 6.93 -4.38
N ILE A 52 5.25 6.47 -4.72
CA ILE A 52 4.93 5.04 -4.75
C ILE A 52 4.78 4.61 -6.20
N PRO A 53 5.38 3.50 -6.62
CA PRO A 53 5.22 3.03 -7.99
C PRO A 53 3.75 2.91 -8.40
N TYR A 54 3.44 3.39 -9.60
CA TYR A 54 2.09 3.28 -10.15
C TYR A 54 1.73 1.80 -10.39
N ARG A 55 0.61 1.37 -9.85
CA ARG A 55 0.20 -0.03 -9.86
C ARG A 55 -0.99 -0.32 -10.77
N GLY A 56 -1.51 0.68 -11.44
CA GLY A 56 -2.64 0.51 -12.34
C GLY A 56 -3.99 0.60 -11.64
N SER A 57 -4.98 -0.09 -12.19
CA SER A 57 -6.35 -0.08 -11.70
C SER A 57 -6.50 -0.76 -10.34
N MET A 58 -7.31 -0.18 -9.48
CA MET A 58 -7.68 -0.79 -8.19
C MET A 58 -8.35 -2.15 -8.38
N LYS A 59 -9.10 -2.33 -9.45
CA LYS A 59 -9.72 -3.61 -9.77
C LYS A 59 -8.70 -4.74 -9.84
N ASP A 60 -7.58 -4.53 -10.51
CA ASP A 60 -6.52 -5.53 -10.63
C ASP A 60 -5.85 -5.81 -9.29
N ILE A 61 -5.63 -4.76 -8.50
CA ILE A 61 -5.06 -4.89 -7.16
C ILE A 61 -5.98 -5.70 -6.26
N VAL A 62 -7.28 -5.42 -6.27
CA VAL A 62 -8.28 -6.16 -5.48
C VAL A 62 -8.36 -7.61 -5.92
N GLN A 63 -8.34 -7.89 -7.22
CA GLN A 63 -8.32 -9.27 -7.73
C GLN A 63 -7.09 -10.04 -7.23
N ASN A 64 -5.94 -9.40 -7.20
CA ASN A 64 -4.73 -10.01 -6.68
C ASN A 64 -4.84 -10.31 -5.18
N ILE A 65 -5.38 -9.38 -4.40
CA ILE A 65 -5.63 -9.58 -2.96
C ILE A 65 -6.59 -10.74 -2.74
N LEU A 66 -7.70 -10.79 -3.48
CA LEU A 66 -8.67 -11.87 -3.37
C LEU A 66 -8.07 -13.21 -3.79
N GLY A 67 -7.20 -13.23 -4.78
CA GLY A 67 -6.43 -14.42 -5.16
C GLY A 67 -5.58 -14.93 -4.01
N GLY A 68 -4.90 -14.03 -3.30
CA GLY A 68 -4.13 -14.37 -2.11
C GLY A 68 -4.99 -14.94 -0.99
N VAL A 69 -6.17 -14.38 -0.77
CA VAL A 69 -7.13 -14.90 0.23
C VAL A 69 -7.60 -16.29 -0.14
N ARG A 70 -7.92 -16.54 -1.41
CA ARG A 70 -8.30 -17.89 -1.89
C ARG A 70 -7.17 -18.90 -1.67
N SER A 71 -5.95 -18.51 -1.97
CA SER A 71 -4.77 -19.35 -1.73
C SER A 71 -4.61 -19.68 -0.26
N ALA A 72 -4.77 -18.70 0.62
CA ALA A 72 -4.72 -18.92 2.07
C ALA A 72 -5.80 -19.91 2.53
N CYS A 73 -7.02 -19.81 2.02
CA CYS A 73 -8.07 -20.76 2.30
C CYS A 73 -7.70 -22.18 1.84
N THR A 74 -7.11 -22.31 0.67
CA THR A 74 -6.66 -23.58 0.13
C THR A 74 -5.58 -24.21 1.02
N TYR A 75 -4.58 -23.43 1.40
CA TYR A 75 -3.49 -23.93 2.25
C TYR A 75 -3.98 -24.32 3.66
N ALA A 76 -4.94 -23.60 4.21
CA ALA A 76 -5.50 -23.91 5.51
C ALA A 76 -6.57 -25.02 5.48
N GLY A 77 -7.02 -25.44 4.31
CA GLY A 77 -8.09 -26.42 4.16
C GLY A 77 -9.48 -25.86 4.40
N ALA A 78 -9.67 -24.54 4.27
CA ALA A 78 -10.96 -23.90 4.45
C ALA A 78 -11.72 -23.87 3.12
N SER A 79 -12.92 -24.45 3.07
CA SER A 79 -13.78 -24.45 1.89
C SER A 79 -14.54 -23.13 1.71
N LYS A 80 -14.65 -22.33 2.76
CA LYS A 80 -15.31 -21.01 2.77
C LYS A 80 -14.50 -20.05 3.61
N LEU A 81 -14.55 -18.77 3.26
CA LEU A 81 -13.84 -17.72 3.99
C LEU A 81 -14.17 -17.70 5.49
N LYS A 82 -15.44 -17.89 5.84
CA LYS A 82 -15.88 -17.93 7.25
C LYS A 82 -15.27 -19.07 8.06
N HIS A 83 -14.74 -20.10 7.41
CA HIS A 83 -14.09 -21.22 8.06
C HIS A 83 -12.57 -21.01 8.25
N LEU A 84 -12.00 -20.00 7.63
CA LEU A 84 -10.56 -19.80 7.63
C LEU A 84 -10.00 -19.66 9.05
N SER A 85 -10.63 -18.89 9.91
CA SER A 85 -10.20 -18.70 11.29
C SER A 85 -10.23 -19.98 12.12
N LYS A 86 -11.13 -20.90 11.79
CA LYS A 86 -11.24 -22.21 12.47
C LYS A 86 -10.23 -23.24 11.95
N CYS A 87 -9.87 -23.13 10.67
CA CYS A 87 -8.93 -24.04 10.02
C CYS A 87 -7.48 -23.61 10.19
N ALA A 88 -7.24 -22.32 10.42
CA ALA A 88 -5.90 -21.77 10.60
C ALA A 88 -5.45 -21.87 12.05
N THR A 89 -4.14 -22.08 12.25
CA THR A 89 -3.51 -22.01 13.56
C THR A 89 -2.61 -20.78 13.59
N PHE A 90 -2.82 -19.92 14.59
CA PHE A 90 -2.02 -18.71 14.77
C PHE A 90 -0.94 -18.96 15.80
N VAL A 91 0.28 -18.64 15.46
CA VAL A 91 1.45 -18.81 16.32
C VAL A 91 2.07 -17.46 16.59
N ARG A 92 2.31 -17.18 17.88
CA ARG A 92 3.05 -15.97 18.27
C ARG A 92 4.54 -16.19 18.04
N CYS A 93 5.15 -15.32 17.27
CA CYS A 93 6.57 -15.39 16.97
C CYS A 93 7.29 -14.12 17.44
N THR A 94 8.59 -14.21 17.65
CA THR A 94 9.42 -13.02 17.75
C THR A 94 9.45 -12.31 16.38
N LYS A 95 9.72 -11.01 16.41
CA LYS A 95 9.78 -10.23 15.18
C LYS A 95 10.91 -10.78 14.29
N THR A 96 10.53 -11.36 13.17
CA THR A 96 11.46 -11.90 12.16
C THR A 96 11.14 -11.33 10.80
N HIS A 97 12.12 -11.34 9.94
CA HIS A 97 11.96 -10.90 8.55
C HIS A 97 12.45 -12.01 7.63
N SER A 98 11.57 -12.47 6.73
CA SER A 98 11.92 -13.45 5.70
C SER A 98 12.07 -12.75 4.35
N LYS A 99 13.20 -12.95 3.71
CA LYS A 99 13.49 -12.38 2.39
C LYS A 99 13.06 -13.26 1.23
N ILE A 100 12.49 -14.42 1.50
CA ILE A 100 12.10 -15.39 0.45
C ILE A 100 11.13 -14.79 -0.56
N TYR A 101 10.20 -13.95 -0.09
CA TYR A 101 9.17 -13.33 -0.91
C TYR A 101 9.41 -11.85 -1.19
N GLU A 102 10.57 -11.33 -0.81
CA GLU A 102 10.93 -10.00 -1.26
C GLU A 102 11.02 -10.01 -2.77
N SER A 103 10.35 -9.04 -3.39
CA SER A 103 10.51 -8.88 -4.82
C SER A 103 11.99 -8.66 -5.09
N ASN A 104 12.54 -9.44 -6.02
CA ASN A 104 13.87 -9.20 -6.56
C ASN A 104 13.89 -7.90 -7.37
N THR A 105 13.25 -6.86 -6.86
CA THR A 105 13.47 -5.52 -7.37
C THR A 105 14.93 -5.26 -7.12
N LEU A 106 15.67 -5.25 -8.19
CA LEU A 106 17.04 -4.80 -8.15
C LEU A 106 17.02 -3.42 -7.52
N GLU A 107 17.52 -3.33 -6.30
CA GLU A 107 17.92 -2.05 -5.75
C GLU A 107 19.11 -1.59 -6.58
N ILE A 108 18.78 -0.84 -7.62
CA ILE A 108 19.79 -0.21 -8.43
C ILE A 108 20.16 1.11 -7.79
#